data_37ddaa429f57a52bdb7596b985b383d3
#
_entry.id   37ddaa429f57a52bdb7596b985b383d3
#
_cell.length_a   1.000
_cell.length_b   1.000
_cell.length_c   1.000
_cell.angle_alpha   90.00
_cell.angle_beta   90.00
_cell.angle_gamma   90.00
#
_symmetry.space_group_name_H-M   'P 1'
#
loop_
_entity.id
_entity.type
_entity.pdbx_description
1 polymer ?
#
loop_
_entity_poly.entity_id
_entity_poly.type
_entity_poly.pdbx_seq_one_letter_code
_entity_poly.pdbx_strand_id
1 'polypeptide(L)'
;MTKSEIAEAEAISAGYVQQLMMSLRLAGIVESHRGREGGFSLSRLPGEITVADVLRAVEGEIMPAPCHGAGRCERAAFCPTRPIWEEAAQLLNHLFSSRTIASLAGREAAGTR
;
A
#
# COMPACT_ATOMS: atom_id res chain seq x y z
N MET A 1 -0.16 2.70 -17.42
CA MET A 1 -1.62 2.62 -17.46
C MET A 1 -2.24 3.96 -17.08
N THR A 2 -3.36 4.27 -17.69
CA THR A 2 -4.12 5.47 -17.33
C THR A 2 -5.02 5.20 -16.13
N LYS A 3 -5.48 6.30 -15.53
CA LYS A 3 -6.43 6.22 -14.43
C LYS A 3 -7.70 5.45 -14.83
N SER A 4 -8.20 5.69 -16.03
CA SER A 4 -9.40 5.03 -16.54
C SER A 4 -9.19 3.53 -16.74
N GLU A 5 -8.04 3.15 -17.25
CA GLU A 5 -7.71 1.73 -17.45
C GLU A 5 -7.65 0.98 -16.11
N ILE A 6 -7.07 1.60 -15.10
CA ILE A 6 -7.00 1.01 -13.77
C ILE A 6 -8.39 0.88 -13.15
N ALA A 7 -9.19 1.95 -13.24
CA ALA A 7 -10.54 1.95 -12.69
C ALA A 7 -11.41 0.88 -13.33
N GLU A 8 -11.29 0.69 -14.62
CA GLU A 8 -12.05 -0.30 -15.37
C GLU A 8 -11.60 -1.73 -15.01
N ALA A 9 -10.28 -1.96 -14.98
CA ALA A 9 -9.74 -3.28 -14.70
C ALA A 9 -10.08 -3.76 -13.28
N GLU A 10 -10.12 -2.85 -12.31
CA GLU A 10 -10.35 -3.19 -10.91
C GLU A 10 -11.79 -2.93 -10.44
N ALA A 11 -12.65 -2.46 -11.33
CA ALA A 11 -14.05 -2.14 -11.03
C ALA A 11 -14.22 -1.16 -9.87
N ILE A 12 -13.38 -0.14 -9.83
CA ILE A 12 -13.44 0.93 -8.82
C ILE A 12 -13.60 2.28 -9.50
N SER A 13 -14.03 3.28 -8.74
CA SER A 13 -14.25 4.61 -9.31
C SER A 13 -12.94 5.27 -9.72
N ALA A 14 -12.99 6.06 -10.80
CA ALA A 14 -11.82 6.82 -11.26
C ALA A 14 -11.34 7.83 -10.21
N GLY A 15 -12.27 8.41 -9.43
CA GLY A 15 -11.91 9.32 -8.36
C GLY A 15 -11.11 8.65 -7.25
N TYR A 16 -11.47 7.44 -6.91
CA TYR A 16 -10.73 6.66 -5.91
C TYR A 16 -9.33 6.29 -6.42
N VAL A 17 -9.23 5.87 -7.67
CA VAL A 17 -7.94 5.60 -8.31
C VAL A 17 -7.06 6.83 -8.28
N GLN A 18 -7.63 8.01 -8.55
CA GLN A 18 -6.90 9.27 -8.50
C GLN A 18 -6.27 9.50 -7.13
N GLN A 19 -7.04 9.29 -6.07
CA GLN A 19 -6.55 9.46 -4.71
C GLN A 19 -5.43 8.48 -4.37
N LEU A 20 -5.61 7.22 -4.72
CA LEU A 20 -4.59 6.20 -4.48
C LEU A 20 -3.29 6.53 -5.22
N MET A 21 -3.41 6.89 -6.50
CA MET A 21 -2.25 7.18 -7.32
C MET A 21 -1.51 8.43 -6.86
N MET A 22 -2.23 9.42 -6.33
CA MET A 22 -1.59 10.59 -5.75
C MET A 22 -0.76 10.23 -4.52
N SER A 23 -1.30 9.40 -3.65
CA SER A 23 -0.57 8.93 -2.46
C SER A 23 0.69 8.16 -2.86
N LEU A 24 0.58 7.29 -3.84
CA LEU A 24 1.71 6.50 -4.33
C LEU A 24 2.77 7.39 -4.99
N ARG A 25 2.34 8.40 -5.72
CA ARG A 25 3.24 9.35 -6.36
C ARG A 25 4.01 10.16 -5.32
N LEU A 26 3.34 10.65 -4.30
CA LEU A 26 4.00 11.39 -3.23
C LEU A 26 5.01 10.55 -2.47
N ALA A 27 4.77 9.26 -2.37
CA ALA A 27 5.71 8.33 -1.75
C ALA A 27 6.85 7.90 -2.68
N GLY A 28 6.82 8.32 -3.95
CA GLY A 28 7.88 7.99 -4.90
C GLY A 28 7.77 6.59 -5.48
N ILE A 29 6.61 5.95 -5.37
CA ILE A 29 6.40 4.59 -5.88
C ILE A 29 5.99 4.60 -7.34
N VAL A 30 5.20 5.59 -7.74
CA VAL A 30 4.78 5.73 -9.14
C VAL A 30 5.12 7.12 -9.67
N GLU A 31 5.17 7.22 -10.99
CA GLU A 31 5.35 8.46 -11.74
C GLU A 31 4.12 8.69 -12.60
N SER A 32 3.76 9.94 -12.81
CA SER A 32 2.69 10.29 -13.72
C SER A 32 3.27 10.84 -15.02
N HIS A 33 2.58 10.52 -16.12
CA HIS A 33 2.97 10.97 -17.46
C HIS A 33 1.82 11.72 -18.11
N ARG A 34 2.16 12.77 -18.85
CA ARG A 34 1.19 13.57 -19.59
C ARG A 34 1.14 13.15 -21.05
N GLY A 35 0.07 13.53 -21.75
CA GLY A 35 -0.08 13.30 -23.17
C GLY A 35 -1.03 12.16 -23.49
N ARG A 36 -1.09 11.79 -24.77
CA ARG A 36 -2.02 10.75 -25.25
C ARG A 36 -1.72 9.38 -24.63
N GLU A 37 -0.44 9.10 -24.44
CA GLU A 37 0.01 7.86 -23.83
C GLU A 37 0.32 8.07 -22.35
N GLY A 38 -0.27 9.11 -21.77
CA GLY A 38 -0.08 9.43 -20.37
C GLY A 38 -0.68 8.39 -19.45
N GLY A 39 -0.51 8.60 -18.16
CA GLY A 39 -0.99 7.69 -17.14
C GLY A 39 0.05 7.53 -16.06
N PHE A 40 0.17 6.33 -15.52
CA PHE A 40 1.07 6.04 -14.41
C PHE A 40 1.96 4.87 -14.73
N SER A 41 3.19 4.94 -14.21
CA SER A 41 4.13 3.82 -14.29
C SER A 41 4.89 3.74 -12.97
N LEU A 42 5.48 2.59 -12.69
CA LEU A 42 6.30 2.42 -11.49
C LEU A 42 7.59 3.22 -11.64
N SER A 43 7.99 3.93 -10.58
CA SER A 43 9.25 4.68 -10.57
C SER A 43 10.44 3.84 -10.14
N ARG A 44 10.17 2.63 -9.63
CA ARG A 44 11.21 1.66 -9.23
C ARG A 44 10.84 0.29 -9.79
N LEU A 45 11.81 -0.62 -9.81
CA LEU A 45 11.54 -1.98 -10.27
C LEU A 45 10.54 -2.67 -9.33
N PRO A 46 9.60 -3.47 -9.87
CA PRO A 46 8.61 -4.16 -9.04
C PRO A 46 9.22 -5.01 -7.92
N GLY A 47 10.41 -5.56 -8.14
CA GLY A 47 11.11 -6.34 -7.13
C GLY A 47 11.70 -5.50 -6.00
N GLU A 48 11.72 -4.18 -6.16
CA GLU A 48 12.22 -3.24 -5.15
C GLU A 48 11.09 -2.59 -4.35
N ILE A 49 9.85 -2.81 -4.74
CA ILE A 49 8.67 -2.24 -4.07
C ILE A 49 7.99 -3.34 -3.28
N THR A 50 7.90 -3.17 -1.97
CA THR A 50 7.24 -4.15 -1.10
C THR A 50 5.77 -3.78 -0.88
N VAL A 51 4.99 -4.76 -0.44
CA VAL A 51 3.60 -4.52 -0.04
C VAL A 51 3.56 -3.50 1.10
N ALA A 52 4.53 -3.55 2.02
CA ALA A 52 4.62 -2.58 3.10
C ALA A 52 4.79 -1.16 2.58
N ASP A 53 5.61 -0.95 1.53
CA ASP A 53 5.80 0.37 0.93
C ASP A 53 4.48 0.93 0.41
N VAL A 54 3.69 0.11 -0.28
CA VAL A 54 2.41 0.51 -0.85
C VAL A 54 1.40 0.84 0.26
N LEU A 55 1.31 -0.01 1.28
CA LEU A 55 0.37 0.22 2.39
C LEU A 55 0.70 1.49 3.17
N ARG A 56 1.98 1.74 3.42
CA ARG A 56 2.38 2.97 4.09
C ARG A 56 2.04 4.20 3.27
N ALA A 57 2.15 4.09 1.95
CA ALA A 57 1.84 5.21 1.06
C ALA A 57 0.36 5.57 1.07
N VAL A 58 -0.53 4.58 1.09
CA VAL A 58 -1.98 4.81 0.96
C VAL A 58 -2.70 4.87 2.31
N GLU A 59 -2.23 4.17 3.31
CA GLU A 59 -2.91 4.09 4.61
C GLU A 59 -2.06 4.57 5.79
N GLY A 60 -0.82 4.92 5.55
CA GLY A 60 0.10 5.29 6.60
C GLY A 60 0.70 4.07 7.29
N GLU A 61 1.04 4.19 8.56
CA GLU A 61 1.63 3.09 9.29
C GLU A 61 0.66 1.92 9.45
N ILE A 62 1.23 0.71 9.44
CA ILE A 62 0.44 -0.51 9.59
C ILE A 62 0.13 -0.71 11.08
N MET A 63 -1.13 -0.45 11.44
CA MET A 63 -1.59 -0.50 12.82
C MET A 63 -2.73 -1.50 12.98
N PRO A 64 -2.53 -2.56 13.76
CA PRO A 64 -3.59 -3.56 13.95
C PRO A 64 -4.69 -3.13 14.90
N ALA A 65 -4.51 -2.02 15.63
CA ALA A 65 -5.53 -1.51 16.56
C ALA A 65 -5.50 0.02 16.58
N PRO A 66 -6.67 0.68 16.75
CA PRO A 66 -6.75 2.14 16.79
C PRO A 66 -5.94 2.78 17.93
N CYS A 67 -5.74 2.09 19.01
CA CYS A 67 -5.00 2.61 20.17
C CYS A 67 -3.48 2.56 19.99
N HIS A 68 -3.01 2.01 18.87
CA HIS A 68 -1.61 1.90 18.55
C HIS A 68 -1.28 2.92 17.44
N GLY A 69 -0.23 3.68 17.61
CA GLY A 69 0.18 4.66 16.62
C GLY A 69 -0.19 6.09 16.97
N ALA A 70 -0.32 6.95 15.95
CA ALA A 70 -0.52 8.39 16.13
C ALA A 70 -1.84 8.75 16.83
N GLY A 71 -2.89 8.00 16.58
CA GLY A 71 -4.19 8.20 17.23
C GLY A 71 -4.32 7.43 18.52
N ARG A 72 -3.29 7.38 19.30
CA ARG A 72 -3.21 6.54 20.48
C ARG A 72 -4.29 6.82 21.52
N CYS A 73 -4.70 5.77 22.16
CA CYS A 73 -5.59 5.79 23.30
C CYS A 73 -4.88 6.40 24.51
N GLU A 74 -5.64 7.12 25.35
CA GLU A 74 -5.10 7.69 26.59
C GLU A 74 -4.50 6.64 27.52
N ARG A 75 -4.99 5.42 27.43
CA ARG A 75 -4.55 4.30 28.26
C ARG A 75 -3.39 3.52 27.65
N ALA A 76 -2.80 4.00 26.54
CA ALA A 76 -1.78 3.27 25.81
C ALA A 76 -0.60 2.84 26.70
N ALA A 77 -0.17 3.70 27.63
CA ALA A 77 0.95 3.41 28.51
C ALA A 77 0.65 2.31 29.53
N PHE A 78 -0.63 2.11 29.85
CA PHE A 78 -1.06 1.17 30.88
C PHE A 78 -1.91 0.03 30.34
N CYS A 79 -2.15 0.00 29.03
CA CYS A 79 -3.00 -1.01 28.42
C CYS A 79 -2.31 -2.38 28.46
N PRO A 80 -2.92 -3.39 29.09
CA PRO A 80 -2.30 -4.71 29.19
C PRO A 80 -2.21 -5.43 27.85
N THR A 81 -2.97 -5.01 26.84
CA THR A 81 -2.93 -5.60 25.50
C THR A 81 -1.93 -4.92 24.56
N ARG A 82 -1.36 -3.80 24.97
CA ARG A 82 -0.42 -3.05 24.13
C ARG A 82 0.75 -3.89 23.59
N PRO A 83 1.42 -4.71 24.42
CA PRO A 83 2.49 -5.54 23.90
C PRO A 83 2.05 -6.51 22.80
N ILE A 84 0.80 -7.00 22.89
CA ILE A 84 0.24 -7.89 21.89
C ILE A 84 0.07 -7.14 20.56
N TRP A 85 -0.44 -5.92 20.60
CA TRP A 85 -0.63 -5.10 19.40
C TRP A 85 0.69 -4.67 18.78
N GLU A 86 1.69 -4.38 19.61
CA GLU A 86 3.03 -4.07 19.13
C GLU A 86 3.65 -5.27 18.41
N GLU A 87 3.50 -6.46 18.98
CA GLU A 87 3.99 -7.68 18.37
C GLU A 87 3.25 -7.97 17.06
N ALA A 88 1.93 -7.79 17.05
CA ALA A 88 1.13 -7.96 15.84
C ALA A 88 1.57 -7.00 14.74
N ALA A 89 1.84 -5.73 15.08
CA ALA A 89 2.32 -4.75 14.13
C ALA A 89 3.67 -5.15 13.54
N GLN A 90 4.58 -5.68 14.37
CA GLN A 90 5.88 -6.15 13.90
C GLN A 90 5.74 -7.34 12.96
N LEU A 91 4.87 -8.28 13.27
CA LEU A 91 4.61 -9.43 12.42
C LEU A 91 4.03 -9.02 11.07
N LEU A 92 3.06 -8.11 11.08
CA LEU A 92 2.47 -7.60 9.84
C LEU A 92 3.50 -6.86 9.00
N ASN A 93 4.29 -6.00 9.62
CA ASN A 93 5.34 -5.27 8.90
C ASN A 93 6.38 -6.21 8.30
N HIS A 94 6.76 -7.24 9.04
CA HIS A 94 7.69 -8.24 8.54
C HIS A 94 7.13 -8.97 7.32
N LEU A 95 5.87 -9.44 7.43
CA LEU A 95 5.21 -10.13 6.34
C LEU A 95 5.12 -9.25 5.10
N PHE A 96 4.62 -8.02 5.25
CA PHE A 96 4.40 -7.13 4.12
C PHE A 96 5.71 -6.63 3.52
N SER A 97 6.77 -6.52 4.31
CA SER A 97 8.09 -6.15 3.80
C SER A 97 8.77 -7.29 3.06
N SER A 98 8.35 -8.53 3.31
CA SER A 98 8.92 -9.71 2.65
C SER A 98 8.25 -10.03 1.31
N ARG A 99 7.15 -9.34 0.96
CA ARG A 99 6.44 -9.54 -0.29
C ARG A 99 6.66 -8.33 -1.19
N THR A 100 6.91 -8.58 -2.47
CA THR A 100 7.13 -7.51 -3.44
C THR A 100 6.00 -7.47 -4.46
N ILE A 101 5.91 -6.34 -5.17
CA ILE A 101 4.96 -6.20 -6.27
C ILE A 101 5.25 -7.23 -7.36
N ALA A 102 6.54 -7.50 -7.62
CA ALA A 102 6.94 -8.51 -8.61
C ALA A 102 6.42 -9.90 -8.22
N SER A 103 6.48 -10.25 -6.93
CA SER A 103 6.00 -11.57 -6.49
C SER A 103 4.48 -11.70 -6.62
N LEU A 104 3.73 -10.63 -6.37
CA LEU A 104 2.28 -10.63 -6.55
C LEU A 104 1.90 -10.70 -8.02
N ALA A 105 2.58 -9.95 -8.88
CA ALA A 105 2.34 -9.99 -10.31
C ALA A 105 2.65 -11.37 -10.89
N GLY A 106 3.70 -12.02 -10.39
CA GLY A 106 4.04 -13.36 -10.78
C GLY A 106 2.93 -14.38 -10.45
N ARG A 107 2.31 -14.23 -9.28
CA ARG A 107 1.19 -15.09 -8.89
C ARG A 107 -0.02 -14.89 -9.79
N GLU A 108 -0.34 -13.66 -10.13
CA GLU A 108 -1.44 -13.35 -11.02
C GLU A 108 -1.18 -13.92 -12.42
N ALA A 109 0.05 -13.76 -12.92
CA ALA A 109 0.45 -14.28 -14.21
C ALA A 109 0.37 -15.81 -14.28
N ALA A 110 0.46 -16.49 -13.13
CA ALA A 110 0.30 -17.95 -13.05
C ALA A 110 -1.16 -18.41 -13.17
N GLY A 111 -2.10 -17.47 -13.30
CA GLY A 111 -3.49 -17.81 -13.56
C GLY A 111 -4.30 -18.28 -12.37
N THR A 112 -3.89 -17.91 -11.17
CA THR A 112 -4.55 -18.35 -9.94
C THR A 112 -5.62 -17.41 -9.43
N ARG A 113 -6.06 -16.51 -10.24
CA ARG A 113 -7.07 -15.55 -9.87
C ARG A 113 -8.46 -16.12 -9.87
#